data_991871c0b3a45ef849e95100f27c24bc
#
_entry.id   991871c0b3a45ef849e95100f27c24bc
#
_cell.length_a   1.000
_cell.length_b   1.000
_cell.length_c   1.000
_cell.angle_alpha   90.00
_cell.angle_beta   90.00
_cell.angle_gamma   90.00
#
_symmetry.space_group_name_H-M   'P 1'
#
loop_
_entity.id
_entity.type
_entity.pdbx_description
1 polymer ?
#
loop_
_entity_poly.entity_id
_entity_poly.type
_entity_poly.pdbx_seq_one_letter_code
_entity_poly.pdbx_strand_id
1 'polypeptide(L)'
;MTEQEILQKVDQIIAAGPYQPTWDSLAQAPVPAWFRQRRLGIFIHWGLYSVPAFDSEWYSRNMYIPGERAYEHHIKTYGPHKDFGYKDFIPMFRAEKFDPAAWADLFSRAGAGYVMPVAEHHDGFQMYQSDLSKWNAAQMGPKRDLVGAWKQAVEEKGMEFCASTHRAEHWFFMSHGKEYESDVCEPLVKGDFYWPSMPEMPHFDKFSQPAPTEEYLDDWLARTAEIVLRYQPKLLYFDWWIQHSAFKPYLKRLAAFYYNCGKMWGRDVMICYKHDALMFGTGIMEVERGSLAEPKPYAWQTDTAVARNSWCHTNDLDYKSGEEIIAQLIDIVSKGGNLLLNVGPKADGSIPDGDRKILEELAAWMEVNGEAIHGSRCWRLFAEGPTRTDGGQFQDSKLTHYTSQDYRFTASGGRIYAMCLKCPEDGKFTVKSLAECMDYHKPVFQGILEKVSILGYDGPLTWQQDGEGLHISAPGLSSNYPVTIRADIL
;
A
#
# COMPACT_ATOMS: atom_id res chain seq x y z
N MET A 1 26.38 -2.24 12.46
CA MET A 1 26.68 -3.71 12.37
C MET A 1 27.13 -4.03 10.96
N THR A 2 28.10 -4.92 10.82
CA THR A 2 28.48 -5.46 9.50
C THR A 2 27.41 -6.41 8.97
N GLU A 3 27.43 -6.69 7.67
CA GLU A 3 26.53 -7.68 7.04
C GLU A 3 26.61 -9.04 7.74
N GLN A 4 27.83 -9.53 7.98
CA GLN A 4 28.03 -10.81 8.65
C GLN A 4 27.45 -10.85 10.07
N GLU A 5 27.60 -9.78 10.84
CA GLU A 5 26.99 -9.66 12.18
C GLU A 5 25.47 -9.69 12.12
N ILE A 6 24.87 -9.04 11.12
CA ILE A 6 23.42 -9.07 10.93
C ILE A 6 22.94 -10.46 10.54
N LEU A 7 23.59 -11.13 9.59
CA LEU A 7 23.22 -12.49 9.17
C LEU A 7 23.36 -13.50 10.33
N GLN A 8 24.41 -13.39 11.15
CA GLN A 8 24.56 -14.20 12.36
C GLN A 8 23.44 -13.94 13.36
N LYS A 9 23.03 -12.68 13.52
CA LYS A 9 21.92 -12.31 14.41
C LYS A 9 20.58 -12.85 13.89
N VAL A 10 20.36 -12.84 12.59
CA VAL A 10 19.21 -13.48 11.94
C VAL A 10 19.14 -14.94 12.35
N ASP A 11 20.23 -15.70 12.20
CA ASP A 11 20.27 -17.12 12.53
C ASP A 11 20.08 -17.40 14.02
N GLN A 12 20.69 -16.57 14.89
CA GLN A 12 20.51 -16.68 16.34
C GLN A 12 19.04 -16.47 16.76
N ILE A 13 18.35 -15.49 16.16
CA ILE A 13 16.95 -15.21 16.45
C ILE A 13 16.06 -16.34 15.95
N ILE A 14 16.34 -16.91 14.77
CA ILE A 14 15.63 -18.08 14.25
C ILE A 14 15.82 -19.27 15.17
N ALA A 15 17.06 -19.57 15.58
CA ALA A 15 17.36 -20.70 16.45
C ALA A 15 16.69 -20.60 17.84
N ALA A 16 16.51 -19.38 18.35
CA ALA A 16 15.92 -19.13 19.68
C ALA A 16 14.38 -19.03 19.63
N GLY A 17 13.79 -18.80 18.48
CA GLY A 17 12.36 -18.50 18.38
C GLY A 17 11.49 -19.70 17.99
N PRO A 18 10.15 -19.59 18.12
CA PRO A 18 9.22 -20.67 17.76
C PRO A 18 9.07 -20.87 16.26
N TYR A 19 9.32 -19.85 15.44
CA TYR A 19 9.15 -19.96 13.99
C TYR A 19 10.44 -20.42 13.32
N GLN A 20 10.33 -21.48 12.52
CA GLN A 20 11.41 -22.05 11.75
C GLN A 20 11.25 -21.73 10.25
N PRO A 21 12.33 -21.76 9.41
CA PRO A 21 12.27 -21.40 7.99
C PRO A 21 11.63 -22.49 7.14
N THR A 22 10.43 -22.93 7.54
CA THR A 22 9.57 -23.88 6.83
C THR A 22 8.16 -23.31 6.69
N TRP A 23 7.48 -23.62 5.59
CA TRP A 23 6.15 -23.08 5.38
C TRP A 23 5.15 -23.50 6.46
N ASP A 24 5.23 -24.74 6.95
CA ASP A 24 4.36 -25.25 8.03
C ASP A 24 4.53 -24.45 9.32
N SER A 25 5.76 -24.10 9.67
CA SER A 25 6.05 -23.29 10.85
C SER A 25 5.58 -21.85 10.66
N LEU A 26 5.85 -21.25 9.49
CA LEU A 26 5.49 -19.87 9.18
C LEU A 26 3.98 -19.66 9.11
N ALA A 27 3.22 -20.69 8.68
CA ALA A 27 1.76 -20.65 8.63
C ALA A 27 1.10 -20.56 10.03
N GLN A 28 1.86 -20.79 11.12
CA GLN A 28 1.35 -20.63 12.48
C GLN A 28 1.40 -19.16 12.96
N ALA A 29 2.04 -18.26 12.21
CA ALA A 29 2.10 -16.85 12.57
C ALA A 29 0.71 -16.20 12.35
N PRO A 30 0.12 -15.55 13.36
CA PRO A 30 -1.19 -14.94 13.22
C PRO A 30 -1.09 -13.61 12.47
N VAL A 31 -2.08 -13.33 11.65
CA VAL A 31 -2.27 -11.97 11.10
C VAL A 31 -2.54 -11.01 12.25
N PRO A 32 -1.83 -9.89 12.35
CA PRO A 32 -2.02 -8.92 13.43
C PRO A 32 -3.49 -8.47 13.55
N ALA A 33 -4.04 -8.50 14.77
CA ALA A 33 -5.45 -8.15 15.00
C ALA A 33 -5.77 -6.71 14.54
N TRP A 34 -4.83 -5.78 14.76
CA TRP A 34 -4.97 -4.40 14.35
C TRP A 34 -5.16 -4.24 12.84
N PHE A 35 -4.55 -5.10 12.00
CA PHE A 35 -4.69 -5.05 10.54
C PHE A 35 -6.14 -5.22 10.09
N ARG A 36 -6.90 -6.09 10.76
CA ARG A 36 -8.33 -6.27 10.47
C ARG A 36 -9.21 -5.13 10.99
N GLN A 37 -8.69 -4.32 11.91
CA GLN A 37 -9.39 -3.17 12.48
C GLN A 37 -9.11 -1.86 11.76
N ARG A 38 -7.90 -1.71 11.22
CA ARG A 38 -7.40 -0.50 10.55
C ARG A 38 -7.44 -0.71 9.04
N ARG A 39 -8.55 -0.34 8.40
CA ARG A 39 -8.85 -0.68 7.00
C ARG A 39 -8.16 0.19 5.95
N LEU A 40 -7.54 1.29 6.35
CA LEU A 40 -6.84 2.23 5.48
C LEU A 40 -5.40 2.41 5.95
N GLY A 41 -4.46 2.26 5.03
CA GLY A 41 -3.05 2.62 5.19
C GLY A 41 -2.63 3.66 4.16
N ILE A 42 -1.56 4.40 4.46
CA ILE A 42 -0.89 5.28 3.51
C ILE A 42 0.44 4.67 3.09
N PHE A 43 0.63 4.52 1.78
CA PHE A 43 1.89 4.16 1.15
C PHE A 43 2.62 5.43 0.73
N ILE A 44 3.95 5.44 0.78
CA ILE A 44 4.71 6.64 0.40
C ILE A 44 5.82 6.24 -0.56
N HIS A 45 5.65 6.57 -1.85
CA HIS A 45 6.72 6.48 -2.85
C HIS A 45 7.45 7.82 -2.94
N TRP A 46 8.56 7.92 -2.24
CA TRP A 46 9.41 9.11 -2.19
C TRP A 46 10.88 8.70 -2.20
N GLY A 47 11.66 9.27 -3.10
CA GLY A 47 13.06 8.93 -3.30
C GLY A 47 13.72 9.82 -4.33
N LEU A 48 14.89 9.40 -4.83
CA LEU A 48 15.65 10.16 -5.83
C LEU A 48 14.87 10.38 -7.12
N TYR A 49 13.99 9.47 -7.50
CA TYR A 49 13.11 9.55 -8.66
C TYR A 49 12.12 10.74 -8.59
N SER A 50 11.89 11.29 -7.40
CA SER A 50 11.10 12.53 -7.24
C SER A 50 11.86 13.78 -7.66
N VAL A 51 13.20 13.71 -7.90
CA VAL A 51 14.00 14.86 -8.33
C VAL A 51 13.75 15.22 -9.78
N PRO A 52 13.88 14.29 -10.76
CA PRO A 52 13.53 14.59 -12.15
C PRO A 52 12.04 14.87 -12.32
N ALA A 53 11.19 14.33 -11.45
CA ALA A 53 9.73 14.48 -11.46
C ALA A 53 9.13 14.24 -12.85
N PHE A 54 9.58 13.18 -13.51
CA PHE A 54 9.25 12.84 -14.89
C PHE A 54 9.09 11.32 -15.04
N ASP A 55 8.18 10.88 -15.89
CA ASP A 55 7.87 9.50 -16.22
C ASP A 55 7.23 8.76 -15.03
N SER A 56 8.03 8.15 -14.16
CA SER A 56 7.57 7.42 -12.98
C SER A 56 8.73 7.14 -12.01
N GLU A 57 8.49 6.36 -10.96
CA GLU A 57 9.51 5.81 -10.06
C GLU A 57 10.51 4.89 -10.78
N TRP A 58 10.18 4.46 -12.01
CA TRP A 58 11.06 3.71 -12.90
C TRP A 58 12.04 4.59 -13.68
N TYR A 59 12.04 5.89 -13.44
CA TYR A 59 12.96 6.82 -14.10
C TYR A 59 14.41 6.35 -14.05
N SER A 60 14.86 5.82 -12.92
CA SER A 60 16.22 5.33 -12.72
C SER A 60 16.65 4.20 -13.68
N ARG A 61 15.69 3.42 -14.20
CA ARG A 61 15.89 2.41 -15.23
C ARG A 61 15.66 3.00 -16.62
N ASN A 62 14.50 3.65 -16.81
CA ASN A 62 14.04 4.10 -18.12
C ASN A 62 14.94 5.19 -18.71
N MET A 63 15.61 5.99 -17.88
CA MET A 63 16.60 6.98 -18.34
C MET A 63 17.79 6.36 -19.07
N TYR A 64 18.09 5.08 -18.84
CA TYR A 64 19.20 4.38 -19.49
C TYR A 64 18.78 3.57 -20.73
N ILE A 65 17.51 3.60 -21.14
CA ILE A 65 17.00 2.83 -22.28
C ILE A 65 16.80 3.77 -23.47
N PRO A 66 17.65 3.71 -24.52
CA PRO A 66 17.48 4.54 -25.70
C PRO A 66 16.09 4.41 -26.33
N GLY A 67 15.43 5.53 -26.58
CA GLY A 67 14.08 5.59 -27.15
C GLY A 67 12.96 5.68 -26.11
N GLU A 68 13.22 5.48 -24.83
CA GLU A 68 12.25 5.76 -23.78
C GLU A 68 12.10 7.26 -23.51
N ARG A 69 10.90 7.69 -23.09
CA ARG A 69 10.62 9.09 -22.76
C ARG A 69 11.59 9.66 -21.71
N ALA A 70 11.93 8.84 -20.72
CA ALA A 70 12.85 9.22 -19.66
C ALA A 70 14.28 9.39 -20.17
N TYR A 71 14.73 8.57 -21.15
CA TYR A 71 16.04 8.72 -21.80
C TYR A 71 16.15 10.06 -22.53
N GLU A 72 15.18 10.36 -23.40
CA GLU A 72 15.16 11.60 -24.18
C GLU A 72 15.07 12.84 -23.27
N HIS A 73 14.23 12.77 -22.25
CA HIS A 73 14.13 13.81 -21.23
C HIS A 73 15.46 14.03 -20.51
N HIS A 74 16.14 12.94 -20.12
CA HIS A 74 17.41 13.02 -19.40
C HIS A 74 18.48 13.70 -20.22
N ILE A 75 18.72 13.22 -21.45
CA ILE A 75 19.70 13.82 -22.37
C ILE A 75 19.43 15.32 -22.58
N LYS A 76 18.17 15.68 -22.80
CA LYS A 76 17.78 17.07 -23.07
C LYS A 76 17.95 17.98 -21.85
N THR A 77 17.72 17.47 -20.64
CA THR A 77 17.62 18.28 -19.42
C THR A 77 18.93 18.29 -18.63
N TYR A 78 19.61 17.14 -18.54
CA TYR A 78 20.79 16.94 -17.70
C TYR A 78 22.07 16.63 -18.50
N GLY A 79 21.94 16.29 -19.77
CA GLY A 79 23.07 15.96 -20.64
C GLY A 79 23.36 14.46 -20.72
N PRO A 80 24.53 14.09 -21.30
CA PRO A 80 24.90 12.69 -21.48
C PRO A 80 25.04 11.93 -20.15
N HIS A 81 24.61 10.68 -20.11
CA HIS A 81 24.65 9.81 -18.93
C HIS A 81 26.05 9.57 -18.35
N LYS A 82 27.12 9.74 -19.14
CA LYS A 82 28.50 9.69 -18.66
C LYS A 82 28.91 10.91 -17.82
N ASP A 83 28.26 12.06 -18.06
CA ASP A 83 28.55 13.32 -17.39
C ASP A 83 27.60 13.58 -16.21
N PHE A 84 26.35 13.09 -16.32
CA PHE A 84 25.32 13.15 -15.29
C PHE A 84 24.50 11.87 -15.30
N GLY A 85 24.71 11.02 -14.31
CA GLY A 85 23.94 9.78 -14.13
C GLY A 85 22.92 9.85 -13.02
N TYR A 86 22.28 8.74 -12.72
CA TYR A 86 21.20 8.71 -11.73
C TYR A 86 21.70 9.07 -10.31
N LYS A 87 22.87 8.62 -9.91
CA LYS A 87 23.46 8.96 -8.58
C LYS A 87 23.70 10.46 -8.39
N ASP A 88 23.79 11.25 -9.50
CA ASP A 88 24.02 12.68 -9.44
C ASP A 88 22.76 13.45 -9.00
N PHE A 89 21.59 12.80 -8.94
CA PHE A 89 20.41 13.34 -8.29
C PHE A 89 20.51 13.36 -6.76
N ILE A 90 21.40 12.58 -6.14
CA ILE A 90 21.51 12.49 -4.67
C ILE A 90 21.65 13.86 -4.01
N PRO A 91 22.58 14.76 -4.40
CA PRO A 91 22.72 16.08 -3.78
C PRO A 91 21.53 17.02 -4.05
N MET A 92 20.68 16.71 -5.03
CA MET A 92 19.48 17.48 -5.36
C MET A 92 18.26 17.04 -4.54
N PHE A 93 18.26 15.83 -4.01
CA PHE A 93 17.24 15.34 -3.08
C PHE A 93 17.51 15.88 -1.69
N ARG A 94 16.88 17.00 -1.32
CA ARG A 94 17.21 17.76 -0.10
C ARG A 94 16.21 17.59 1.03
N ALA A 95 14.95 17.33 0.72
CA ALA A 95 13.87 17.18 1.70
C ALA A 95 13.76 18.36 2.71
N GLU A 96 14.08 19.59 2.28
CA GLU A 96 14.15 20.76 3.15
C GLU A 96 12.81 21.20 3.73
N LYS A 97 11.69 20.78 3.11
CA LYS A 97 10.32 21.03 3.57
C LYS A 97 9.69 19.81 4.24
N PHE A 98 10.47 18.75 4.48
CA PHE A 98 9.96 17.55 5.10
C PHE A 98 9.59 17.76 6.56
N ASP A 99 8.30 17.80 6.85
CA ASP A 99 7.71 17.85 8.18
C ASP A 99 6.93 16.55 8.46
N PRO A 100 7.56 15.56 9.11
CA PRO A 100 6.91 14.28 9.36
C PRO A 100 5.70 14.38 10.29
N ALA A 101 5.66 15.39 11.19
CA ALA A 101 4.54 15.58 12.09
C ALA A 101 3.31 16.11 11.33
N ALA A 102 3.51 17.07 10.42
CA ALA A 102 2.44 17.58 9.55
C ALA A 102 1.91 16.50 8.60
N TRP A 103 2.80 15.62 8.07
CA TRP A 103 2.38 14.50 7.24
C TRP A 103 1.54 13.49 8.05
N ALA A 104 2.04 13.08 9.22
CA ALA A 104 1.32 12.14 10.08
C ALA A 104 -0.03 12.69 10.53
N ASP A 105 -0.14 14.00 10.78
CA ASP A 105 -1.41 14.66 11.08
C ASP A 105 -2.42 14.56 9.93
N LEU A 106 -1.99 14.89 8.71
CA LEU A 106 -2.82 14.77 7.51
C LEU A 106 -3.29 13.33 7.29
N PHE A 107 -2.40 12.36 7.41
CA PHE A 107 -2.73 10.94 7.22
C PHE A 107 -3.69 10.44 8.30
N SER A 108 -3.47 10.80 9.57
CA SER A 108 -4.36 10.44 10.67
C SER A 108 -5.77 11.03 10.45
N ARG A 109 -5.88 12.30 10.04
CA ARG A 109 -7.18 12.93 9.71
C ARG A 109 -7.87 12.24 8.54
N ALA A 110 -7.10 11.82 7.52
CA ALA A 110 -7.63 11.03 6.40
C ALA A 110 -8.13 9.63 6.83
N GLY A 111 -7.98 9.27 8.09
CA GLY A 111 -8.42 8.00 8.63
C GLY A 111 -7.40 6.86 8.48
N ALA A 112 -6.14 7.15 8.18
CA ALA A 112 -5.12 6.12 8.11
C ALA A 112 -4.92 5.46 9.48
N GLY A 113 -4.87 4.12 9.49
CA GLY A 113 -4.53 3.34 10.66
C GLY A 113 -3.07 2.90 10.68
N TYR A 114 -2.39 2.94 9.54
CA TYR A 114 -0.98 2.60 9.39
C TYR A 114 -0.34 3.39 8.23
N VAL A 115 0.98 3.52 8.29
CA VAL A 115 1.77 4.22 7.26
C VAL A 115 2.96 3.36 6.87
N MET A 116 3.21 3.25 5.58
CA MET A 116 4.20 2.37 4.97
C MET A 116 5.09 3.17 4.00
N PRO A 117 6.18 3.80 4.44
CA PRO A 117 7.15 4.37 3.53
C PRO A 117 7.95 3.29 2.80
N VAL A 118 8.34 3.57 1.56
CA VAL A 118 9.37 2.80 0.85
C VAL A 118 10.73 3.13 1.47
N ALA A 119 11.33 2.15 2.14
CA ALA A 119 12.63 2.32 2.78
C ALA A 119 13.79 2.23 1.78
N GLU A 120 13.67 1.39 0.76
CA GLU A 120 14.61 1.25 -0.36
C GLU A 120 13.83 0.81 -1.60
N HIS A 121 13.87 1.60 -2.68
CA HIS A 121 13.24 1.27 -3.95
C HIS A 121 14.21 0.48 -4.85
N HIS A 122 13.81 0.17 -6.10
CA HIS A 122 14.62 -0.54 -7.09
C HIS A 122 15.94 0.20 -7.40
N ASP A 123 15.99 1.52 -7.19
CA ASP A 123 17.18 2.35 -7.40
C ASP A 123 18.31 2.09 -6.39
N GLY A 124 18.02 1.42 -5.26
CA GLY A 124 19.00 1.06 -4.25
C GLY A 124 19.40 2.19 -3.30
N PHE A 125 18.78 3.38 -3.39
CA PHE A 125 19.01 4.45 -2.42
C PHE A 125 18.17 4.22 -1.16
N GLN A 126 18.86 4.12 -0.03
CA GLN A 126 18.22 3.87 1.26
C GLN A 126 17.70 5.15 1.88
N MET A 127 16.41 5.25 2.15
CA MET A 127 15.75 6.39 2.78
C MET A 127 15.95 6.44 4.31
N TYR A 128 16.80 5.55 4.83
CA TYR A 128 17.05 5.35 6.25
C TYR A 128 18.54 5.35 6.56
N GLN A 129 18.88 5.46 7.84
CA GLN A 129 20.26 5.31 8.31
C GLN A 129 20.67 3.82 8.20
N SER A 130 21.65 3.54 7.34
CA SER A 130 22.22 2.22 7.16
C SER A 130 23.69 2.17 7.58
N ASP A 131 24.09 1.04 8.17
CA ASP A 131 25.49 0.71 8.44
C ASP A 131 26.11 -0.10 7.28
N LEU A 132 25.26 -0.64 6.35
CA LEU A 132 25.66 -1.55 5.28
C LEU A 132 26.05 -0.80 3.99
N SER A 133 25.56 0.40 3.78
CA SER A 133 25.82 1.16 2.57
C SER A 133 25.97 2.64 2.87
N LYS A 134 26.89 3.31 2.18
CA LYS A 134 27.03 4.77 2.21
C LYS A 134 25.93 5.50 1.42
N TRP A 135 25.22 4.79 0.54
CA TRP A 135 24.20 5.34 -0.35
C TRP A 135 22.84 5.45 0.37
N ASN A 136 22.80 6.33 1.37
CA ASN A 136 21.63 6.49 2.21
C ASN A 136 21.36 7.94 2.58
N ALA A 137 20.09 8.25 2.86
CA ALA A 137 19.59 9.58 3.16
C ALA A 137 20.18 10.21 4.44
N ALA A 138 20.67 9.40 5.38
CA ALA A 138 21.31 9.92 6.59
C ALA A 138 22.74 10.45 6.34
N GLN A 139 23.43 9.93 5.32
CA GLN A 139 24.79 10.34 4.97
C GLN A 139 24.84 11.29 3.78
N MET A 140 23.89 11.17 2.85
CA MET A 140 23.86 11.92 1.59
C MET A 140 22.52 12.62 1.39
N GLY A 141 22.46 13.55 0.43
CA GLY A 141 21.24 14.30 0.13
C GLY A 141 20.70 15.05 1.36
N PRO A 142 19.56 14.62 1.94
CA PRO A 142 18.94 15.28 3.10
C PRO A 142 19.77 15.24 4.38
N LYS A 143 20.72 14.32 4.47
CA LYS A 143 21.53 14.04 5.69
C LYS A 143 20.66 13.84 6.93
N ARG A 144 19.58 13.07 6.77
CA ARG A 144 18.59 12.78 7.79
C ARG A 144 18.08 11.35 7.64
N ASP A 145 17.87 10.65 8.74
CA ASP A 145 17.15 9.37 8.77
C ASP A 145 15.65 9.64 8.58
N LEU A 146 15.19 9.52 7.33
CA LEU A 146 13.80 9.83 6.96
C LEU A 146 12.84 8.77 7.49
N VAL A 147 13.21 7.48 7.39
CA VAL A 147 12.38 6.38 7.88
C VAL A 147 12.21 6.45 9.41
N GLY A 148 13.29 6.75 10.13
CA GLY A 148 13.22 6.95 11.58
C GLY A 148 12.34 8.13 11.97
N ALA A 149 12.39 9.22 11.21
CA ALA A 149 11.54 10.40 11.44
C ALA A 149 10.06 10.09 11.17
N TRP A 150 9.72 9.33 10.12
CA TRP A 150 8.35 8.86 9.88
C TRP A 150 7.86 7.96 11.00
N LYS A 151 8.68 6.95 11.37
CA LYS A 151 8.31 6.04 12.46
C LYS A 151 7.87 6.80 13.69
N GLN A 152 8.68 7.74 14.14
CA GLN A 152 8.37 8.54 15.32
C GLN A 152 7.05 9.31 15.16
N ALA A 153 6.87 10.06 14.08
CA ALA A 153 5.68 10.87 13.87
C ALA A 153 4.40 10.05 13.72
N VAL A 154 4.48 8.88 13.05
CA VAL A 154 3.37 7.95 12.85
C VAL A 154 2.92 7.34 14.18
N GLU A 155 3.88 6.88 15.00
CA GLU A 155 3.59 6.28 16.31
C GLU A 155 3.05 7.33 17.30
N GLU A 156 3.54 8.57 17.27
CA GLU A 156 3.00 9.69 18.08
C GLU A 156 1.54 10.02 17.78
N LYS A 157 1.07 9.73 16.56
CA LYS A 157 -0.35 9.86 16.17
C LYS A 157 -1.18 8.58 16.42
N GLY A 158 -0.60 7.55 17.04
CA GLY A 158 -1.28 6.29 17.31
C GLY A 158 -1.56 5.42 16.08
N MET A 159 -0.88 5.68 14.98
CA MET A 159 -0.90 4.84 13.79
C MET A 159 0.21 3.78 13.88
N GLU A 160 0.05 2.69 13.09
CA GLU A 160 1.03 1.62 13.03
C GLU A 160 2.10 1.93 11.99
N PHE A 161 3.37 1.86 12.39
CA PHE A 161 4.48 2.01 11.47
C PHE A 161 4.76 0.70 10.73
N CYS A 162 4.82 0.77 9.40
CA CYS A 162 5.17 -0.31 8.49
C CYS A 162 6.34 0.12 7.59
N ALA A 163 6.92 -0.79 6.83
CA ALA A 163 7.99 -0.47 5.89
C ALA A 163 7.89 -1.34 4.64
N SER A 164 8.38 -0.80 3.52
CA SER A 164 8.47 -1.49 2.25
C SER A 164 9.91 -1.51 1.74
N THR A 165 10.29 -2.60 1.07
CA THR A 165 11.56 -2.70 0.36
C THR A 165 11.35 -3.33 -1.02
N HIS A 166 11.93 -2.71 -2.05
CA HIS A 166 11.79 -3.07 -3.45
C HIS A 166 13.13 -3.50 -4.07
N ARG A 167 14.15 -3.72 -3.22
CA ARG A 167 15.51 -4.01 -3.65
C ARG A 167 15.67 -5.28 -4.50
N ALA A 168 14.69 -6.19 -4.52
CA ALA A 168 14.84 -7.44 -5.28
C ALA A 168 15.19 -7.19 -6.75
N GLU A 169 14.56 -6.22 -7.40
CA GLU A 169 14.78 -5.87 -8.81
C GLU A 169 16.05 -5.04 -9.05
N HIS A 170 16.64 -4.49 -8.02
CA HIS A 170 17.94 -3.79 -8.15
C HIS A 170 19.03 -4.71 -8.76
N TRP A 171 18.84 -6.02 -8.69
CA TRP A 171 19.67 -7.01 -9.35
C TRP A 171 19.97 -6.69 -10.81
N PHE A 172 18.98 -6.17 -11.55
CA PHE A 172 19.11 -5.84 -12.98
C PHE A 172 18.70 -4.41 -13.33
N PHE A 173 18.17 -3.64 -12.40
CA PHE A 173 17.44 -2.40 -12.68
C PHE A 173 18.26 -1.34 -13.44
N MET A 174 19.57 -1.29 -13.22
CA MET A 174 20.48 -0.33 -13.86
C MET A 174 21.26 -0.90 -15.05
N SER A 175 20.92 -2.11 -15.50
CA SER A 175 21.73 -2.87 -16.49
C SER A 175 21.90 -2.17 -17.83
N HIS A 176 20.87 -1.48 -18.31
CA HIS A 176 20.90 -0.80 -19.61
C HIS A 176 21.97 0.31 -19.69
N GLY A 177 22.34 0.87 -18.56
CA GLY A 177 23.45 1.84 -18.52
C GLY A 177 24.82 1.27 -18.94
N LYS A 178 24.96 -0.07 -18.95
CA LYS A 178 26.20 -0.75 -19.39
C LYS A 178 26.27 -0.96 -20.91
N GLU A 179 25.18 -0.71 -21.64
CA GLU A 179 25.11 -0.99 -23.07
C GLU A 179 25.76 0.12 -23.93
N TYR A 180 26.10 1.26 -23.33
CA TYR A 180 26.76 2.38 -23.97
C TYR A 180 27.59 3.19 -22.96
N GLU A 181 28.22 4.26 -23.39
CA GLU A 181 29.03 5.13 -22.52
C GLU A 181 28.14 5.89 -21.53
N SER A 182 28.14 5.44 -20.28
CA SER A 182 27.36 6.01 -19.17
C SER A 182 28.16 6.02 -17.87
N ASP A 183 27.55 6.46 -16.78
CA ASP A 183 28.14 6.39 -15.44
C ASP A 183 27.97 5.02 -14.77
N VAL A 184 27.23 4.09 -15.41
CA VAL A 184 27.13 2.68 -15.00
C VAL A 184 28.32 1.92 -15.62
N CYS A 185 29.50 2.07 -15.02
CA CYS A 185 30.75 1.58 -15.57
C CYS A 185 31.19 0.28 -14.91
N GLU A 186 31.73 -0.64 -15.73
CA GLU A 186 32.42 -1.85 -15.28
C GLU A 186 33.88 -1.57 -14.87
N PRO A 187 34.47 -2.29 -13.91
CA PRO A 187 33.81 -3.33 -13.10
C PRO A 187 32.98 -2.73 -11.95
N LEU A 188 31.76 -3.23 -11.76
CA LEU A 188 30.95 -2.93 -10.59
C LEU A 188 31.27 -3.93 -9.47
N VAL A 189 31.55 -3.42 -8.29
CA VAL A 189 31.84 -4.23 -7.10
C VAL A 189 30.81 -3.97 -6.01
N LYS A 190 30.63 -4.93 -5.11
CA LYS A 190 29.71 -4.79 -3.98
C LYS A 190 30.01 -3.50 -3.18
N GLY A 191 28.96 -2.71 -2.95
CA GLY A 191 29.06 -1.39 -2.32
C GLY A 191 29.04 -0.21 -3.31
N ASP A 192 29.16 -0.46 -4.62
CA ASP A 192 28.87 0.55 -5.63
C ASP A 192 27.37 0.77 -5.73
N PHE A 193 26.97 1.99 -6.09
CA PHE A 193 25.55 2.36 -6.16
C PHE A 193 24.76 1.50 -7.15
N TYR A 194 25.37 1.20 -8.30
CA TYR A 194 24.75 0.45 -9.39
C TYR A 194 25.00 -1.07 -9.34
N TRP A 195 25.72 -1.56 -8.32
CA TRP A 195 25.99 -3.00 -8.21
C TRP A 195 24.70 -3.80 -7.93
N PRO A 196 24.45 -4.93 -8.62
CA PRO A 196 25.34 -5.57 -9.60
C PRO A 196 24.99 -5.27 -11.07
N SER A 197 23.86 -4.65 -11.40
CA SER A 197 23.40 -4.33 -12.77
C SER A 197 23.54 -5.51 -13.73
N MET A 198 22.96 -6.64 -13.37
CA MET A 198 22.90 -7.82 -14.21
C MET A 198 21.92 -7.63 -15.36
N PRO A 199 22.07 -8.36 -16.49
CA PRO A 199 21.14 -8.23 -17.62
C PRO A 199 19.68 -8.35 -17.18
N GLU A 200 18.82 -7.49 -17.74
CA GLU A 200 17.40 -7.48 -17.41
C GLU A 200 16.73 -8.80 -17.75
N MET A 201 15.77 -9.15 -16.93
CA MET A 201 15.07 -10.43 -16.98
C MET A 201 13.57 -10.23 -17.11
N PRO A 202 12.84 -11.16 -17.74
CA PRO A 202 11.38 -11.12 -17.73
C PRO A 202 10.84 -11.17 -16.29
N HIS A 203 10.03 -10.21 -15.90
CA HIS A 203 9.48 -10.07 -14.54
C HIS A 203 8.69 -11.30 -14.06
N PHE A 204 8.08 -12.01 -14.98
CA PHE A 204 7.25 -13.19 -14.65
C PHE A 204 8.02 -14.51 -14.66
N ASP A 205 9.27 -14.53 -15.15
CA ASP A 205 10.08 -15.74 -15.18
C ASP A 205 10.70 -15.99 -13.79
N LYS A 206 10.19 -17.02 -13.12
CA LYS A 206 10.63 -17.43 -11.78
C LYS A 206 11.98 -18.14 -11.77
N PHE A 207 12.54 -18.43 -12.92
CA PHE A 207 13.76 -19.22 -13.10
C PHE A 207 14.77 -18.56 -14.04
N SER A 208 14.56 -17.29 -14.38
CA SER A 208 15.41 -16.54 -15.31
C SER A 208 16.89 -16.55 -14.88
N GLN A 209 17.77 -16.42 -15.87
CA GLN A 209 19.22 -16.46 -15.68
C GLN A 209 19.90 -15.21 -16.27
N PRO A 210 20.97 -14.70 -15.63
CA PRO A 210 21.61 -15.21 -14.40
C PRO A 210 20.77 -14.98 -13.16
N ALA A 211 20.57 -16.03 -12.35
CA ALA A 211 19.88 -15.90 -11.06
C ALA A 211 20.68 -15.01 -10.09
N PRO A 212 20.02 -14.34 -9.14
CA PRO A 212 20.71 -13.64 -8.06
C PRO A 212 21.73 -14.54 -7.36
N THR A 213 22.96 -14.02 -7.23
CA THR A 213 24.04 -14.73 -6.55
C THR A 213 23.81 -14.78 -5.04
N GLU A 214 24.47 -15.71 -4.37
CA GLU A 214 24.47 -15.79 -2.90
C GLU A 214 24.90 -14.45 -2.27
N GLU A 215 25.95 -13.81 -2.83
CA GLU A 215 26.43 -12.51 -2.36
C GLU A 215 25.34 -11.43 -2.42
N TYR A 216 24.54 -11.39 -3.50
CA TYR A 216 23.43 -10.45 -3.64
C TYR A 216 22.27 -10.76 -2.70
N LEU A 217 21.95 -12.04 -2.55
CA LEU A 217 20.87 -12.49 -1.67
C LEU A 217 21.20 -12.28 -0.19
N ASP A 218 22.48 -12.44 0.19
CA ASP A 218 22.96 -12.12 1.54
C ASP A 218 22.87 -10.61 1.81
N ASP A 219 23.28 -9.75 0.86
CA ASP A 219 23.12 -8.28 0.95
C ASP A 219 21.62 -7.91 1.05
N TRP A 220 20.76 -8.51 0.24
CA TRP A 220 19.30 -8.29 0.29
C TRP A 220 18.71 -8.67 1.66
N LEU A 221 19.08 -9.85 2.19
CA LEU A 221 18.62 -10.30 3.50
C LEU A 221 19.15 -9.41 4.63
N ALA A 222 20.43 -9.05 4.59
CA ALA A 222 21.03 -8.21 5.62
C ALA A 222 20.42 -6.81 5.66
N ARG A 223 20.22 -6.16 4.51
CA ARG A 223 19.55 -4.83 4.44
C ARG A 223 18.12 -4.89 4.94
N THR A 224 17.38 -5.92 4.56
CA THR A 224 16.01 -6.10 5.05
C THR A 224 15.98 -6.36 6.56
N ALA A 225 16.90 -7.19 7.07
CA ALA A 225 17.04 -7.46 8.50
C ALA A 225 17.48 -6.19 9.27
N GLU A 226 18.30 -5.32 8.67
CA GLU A 226 18.66 -4.03 9.26
C GLU A 226 17.43 -3.15 9.48
N ILE A 227 16.53 -3.05 8.48
CA ILE A 227 15.26 -2.32 8.62
C ILE A 227 14.43 -2.90 9.77
N VAL A 228 14.30 -4.23 9.83
CA VAL A 228 13.56 -4.93 10.90
C VAL A 228 14.14 -4.64 12.27
N LEU A 229 15.45 -4.79 12.44
CA LEU A 229 16.11 -4.61 13.74
C LEU A 229 16.09 -3.15 14.21
N ARG A 230 16.23 -2.20 13.28
CA ARG A 230 16.34 -0.77 13.60
C ARG A 230 15.00 -0.12 13.84
N TYR A 231 14.02 -0.40 12.97
CA TYR A 231 12.75 0.32 12.98
C TYR A 231 11.56 -0.51 13.47
N GLN A 232 11.70 -1.81 13.58
CA GLN A 232 10.67 -2.71 14.08
C GLN A 232 9.29 -2.51 13.43
N PRO A 233 9.17 -2.51 12.09
CA PRO A 233 7.89 -2.32 11.42
C PRO A 233 6.89 -3.40 11.83
N LYS A 234 5.59 -3.08 11.79
CA LYS A 234 4.53 -4.05 12.09
C LYS A 234 4.06 -4.83 10.86
N LEU A 235 4.22 -4.26 9.67
CA LEU A 235 4.18 -4.98 8.41
C LEU A 235 5.45 -4.70 7.64
N LEU A 236 5.92 -5.71 6.92
CA LEU A 236 7.02 -5.61 5.95
C LEU A 236 6.47 -5.96 4.59
N TYR A 237 6.51 -5.02 3.68
CA TYR A 237 5.98 -5.16 2.33
C TYR A 237 7.13 -5.41 1.36
N PHE A 238 6.90 -6.37 0.45
CA PHE A 238 7.78 -6.61 -0.69
C PHE A 238 7.05 -6.40 -2.00
N ASP A 239 7.72 -5.71 -2.89
CA ASP A 239 7.31 -5.58 -4.25
C ASP A 239 7.74 -6.79 -5.09
N TRP A 240 7.69 -6.63 -6.40
CA TRP A 240 7.99 -7.65 -7.39
C TRP A 240 9.34 -8.32 -7.20
N TRP A 241 9.45 -9.42 -7.84
CA TRP A 241 10.55 -10.30 -8.14
C TRP A 241 11.03 -11.21 -7.02
N ILE A 242 10.61 -11.02 -5.80
CA ILE A 242 10.89 -12.00 -4.73
C ILE A 242 10.24 -13.37 -4.98
N GLN A 243 9.33 -13.48 -5.97
CA GLN A 243 8.79 -14.76 -6.43
C GLN A 243 9.83 -15.62 -7.20
N HIS A 244 10.96 -15.05 -7.66
CA HIS A 244 12.03 -15.79 -8.30
C HIS A 244 12.58 -16.89 -7.38
N SER A 245 12.91 -18.06 -7.95
CA SER A 245 13.27 -19.28 -7.20
C SER A 245 14.46 -19.09 -6.26
N ALA A 246 15.43 -18.24 -6.63
CA ALA A 246 16.62 -17.96 -5.83
C ALA A 246 16.29 -17.29 -4.48
N PHE A 247 15.21 -16.50 -4.42
CA PHE A 247 14.78 -15.86 -3.16
C PHE A 247 14.10 -16.83 -2.18
N LYS A 248 13.59 -17.99 -2.63
CA LYS A 248 12.75 -18.87 -1.78
C LYS A 248 13.39 -19.32 -0.47
N PRO A 249 14.68 -19.75 -0.43
CA PRO A 249 15.34 -20.04 0.83
C PRO A 249 15.48 -18.81 1.73
N TYR A 250 15.82 -17.67 1.14
CA TYR A 250 16.02 -16.41 1.85
C TYR A 250 14.71 -15.83 2.39
N LEU A 251 13.61 -15.94 1.65
CA LEU A 251 12.28 -15.54 2.11
C LEU A 251 11.82 -16.34 3.32
N LYS A 252 12.03 -17.65 3.33
CA LYS A 252 11.71 -18.48 4.50
C LYS A 252 12.56 -18.09 5.71
N ARG A 253 13.86 -17.85 5.51
CA ARG A 253 14.79 -17.41 6.55
C ARG A 253 14.39 -16.04 7.11
N LEU A 254 14.09 -15.08 6.22
CA LEU A 254 13.62 -13.75 6.58
C LEU A 254 12.30 -13.78 7.35
N ALA A 255 11.30 -14.54 6.87
CA ALA A 255 10.00 -14.64 7.53
C ALA A 255 10.12 -15.24 8.93
N ALA A 256 10.91 -16.32 9.10
CA ALA A 256 11.17 -16.92 10.40
C ALA A 256 11.85 -15.91 11.35
N PHE A 257 12.87 -15.22 10.87
CA PHE A 257 13.55 -14.17 11.64
C PHE A 257 12.57 -13.06 12.06
N TYR A 258 11.82 -12.51 11.11
CA TYR A 258 10.94 -11.37 11.38
C TYR A 258 9.78 -11.73 12.32
N TYR A 259 9.16 -12.89 12.14
CA TYR A 259 8.08 -13.35 13.02
C TYR A 259 8.60 -13.65 14.44
N ASN A 260 9.82 -14.18 14.57
CA ASN A 260 10.48 -14.34 15.86
C ASN A 260 10.82 -13.00 16.51
N CYS A 261 11.25 -12.00 15.74
CA CYS A 261 11.41 -10.63 16.24
C CYS A 261 10.08 -10.09 16.80
N GLY A 262 8.96 -10.31 16.10
CA GLY A 262 7.63 -9.95 16.59
C GLY A 262 7.33 -10.57 17.97
N LYS A 263 7.63 -11.86 18.16
CA LYS A 263 7.47 -12.51 19.47
C LYS A 263 8.38 -11.90 20.55
N MET A 264 9.61 -11.58 20.20
CA MET A 264 10.53 -10.91 21.13
C MET A 264 10.03 -9.52 21.55
N TRP A 265 9.34 -8.81 20.65
CA TRP A 265 8.75 -7.50 20.92
C TRP A 265 7.36 -7.56 21.57
N GLY A 266 6.83 -8.77 21.81
CA GLY A 266 5.50 -8.98 22.38
C GLY A 266 4.35 -8.53 21.46
N ARG A 267 4.54 -8.60 20.14
CA ARG A 267 3.52 -8.20 19.15
C ARG A 267 3.56 -9.08 17.90
N ASP A 268 2.43 -9.20 17.22
CA ASP A 268 2.35 -9.87 15.94
C ASP A 268 2.80 -8.94 14.82
N VAL A 269 3.55 -9.51 13.89
CA VAL A 269 4.05 -8.85 12.67
C VAL A 269 3.80 -9.76 11.47
N MET A 270 3.74 -9.20 10.25
CA MET A 270 3.46 -9.99 9.07
C MET A 270 4.13 -9.41 7.82
N ILE A 271 4.42 -10.27 6.85
CA ILE A 271 4.90 -9.89 5.52
C ILE A 271 3.71 -9.74 4.57
N CYS A 272 3.69 -8.65 3.78
CA CYS A 272 2.82 -8.49 2.61
C CYS A 272 3.58 -8.92 1.35
N TYR A 273 2.93 -9.69 0.47
CA TYR A 273 3.58 -10.27 -0.71
C TYR A 273 2.64 -10.34 -1.92
N LYS A 274 3.23 -10.29 -3.12
CA LYS A 274 2.57 -10.45 -4.41
C LYS A 274 2.87 -11.82 -5.02
N HIS A 275 2.06 -12.24 -5.98
CA HIS A 275 2.33 -13.35 -6.94
C HIS A 275 2.80 -14.67 -6.31
N ASP A 276 2.19 -15.09 -5.22
CA ASP A 276 2.55 -16.32 -4.51
C ASP A 276 4.06 -16.43 -4.20
N ALA A 277 4.69 -15.28 -3.92
CA ALA A 277 6.08 -15.23 -3.51
C ALA A 277 6.30 -16.00 -2.20
N LEU A 278 5.34 -15.94 -1.28
CA LEU A 278 5.23 -16.79 -0.09
C LEU A 278 4.14 -17.85 -0.30
N MET A 279 4.21 -18.93 0.47
CA MET A 279 3.12 -19.91 0.54
C MET A 279 1.87 -19.25 1.14
N PHE A 280 0.70 -19.54 0.56
CA PHE A 280 -0.57 -19.03 1.07
C PHE A 280 -0.75 -19.34 2.57
N GLY A 281 -1.20 -18.34 3.32
CA GLY A 281 -1.36 -18.42 4.78
C GLY A 281 -0.11 -18.08 5.59
N THR A 282 1.04 -17.81 4.95
CA THR A 282 2.29 -17.41 5.64
C THR A 282 2.56 -15.90 5.58
N GLY A 283 1.63 -15.14 5.01
CA GLY A 283 1.71 -13.67 4.88
C GLY A 283 0.37 -13.09 4.47
N ILE A 284 0.31 -11.79 4.23
CA ILE A 284 -0.85 -11.06 3.72
C ILE A 284 -0.69 -10.95 2.19
N MET A 285 -1.70 -11.42 1.46
CA MET A 285 -1.71 -11.31 0.01
C MET A 285 -1.98 -9.88 -0.43
N GLU A 286 -1.20 -9.40 -1.38
CA GLU A 286 -1.30 -8.08 -1.98
C GLU A 286 -1.87 -8.18 -3.40
N VAL A 287 -2.78 -7.26 -3.74
CA VAL A 287 -3.35 -7.11 -5.09
C VAL A 287 -3.00 -5.72 -5.60
N GLU A 288 -2.10 -5.63 -6.55
CA GLU A 288 -1.63 -4.35 -7.05
C GLU A 288 -2.66 -3.66 -7.96
N ARG A 289 -2.95 -2.39 -7.67
CA ARG A 289 -3.84 -1.52 -8.47
C ARG A 289 -5.11 -2.24 -8.90
N GLY A 290 -5.75 -2.94 -7.96
CA GLY A 290 -6.91 -3.75 -8.29
C GLY A 290 -7.80 -4.07 -7.11
N SER A 291 -8.52 -5.18 -7.19
CA SER A 291 -9.41 -5.67 -6.14
C SER A 291 -9.65 -7.16 -6.31
N LEU A 292 -10.27 -7.78 -5.32
CA LEU A 292 -10.87 -9.09 -5.49
C LEU A 292 -12.34 -8.94 -5.93
N ALA A 293 -12.83 -9.87 -6.74
CA ALA A 293 -14.22 -9.81 -7.21
C ALA A 293 -15.23 -9.99 -6.08
N GLU A 294 -14.87 -10.77 -5.03
CA GLU A 294 -15.76 -11.15 -3.94
C GLU A 294 -15.02 -11.20 -2.60
N PRO A 295 -15.74 -11.19 -1.46
CA PRO A 295 -15.16 -11.34 -0.13
C PRO A 295 -14.35 -12.63 0.00
N LYS A 296 -13.26 -12.56 0.76
CA LYS A 296 -12.43 -13.71 1.09
C LYS A 296 -12.32 -13.88 2.62
N PRO A 297 -12.19 -15.11 3.11
CA PRO A 297 -12.09 -15.39 4.54
C PRO A 297 -10.70 -15.07 5.10
N TYR A 298 -9.72 -14.83 4.25
CA TYR A 298 -8.35 -14.50 4.63
C TYR A 298 -8.08 -12.98 4.57
N ALA A 299 -7.01 -12.54 5.24
CA ALA A 299 -6.56 -11.16 5.18
C ALA A 299 -5.89 -10.88 3.84
N TRP A 300 -6.26 -9.78 3.23
CA TRP A 300 -5.66 -9.29 1.98
C TRP A 300 -5.65 -7.76 1.97
N GLN A 301 -4.78 -7.21 1.17
CA GLN A 301 -4.62 -5.78 0.96
C GLN A 301 -4.57 -5.50 -0.53
N THR A 302 -4.96 -4.32 -0.93
CA THR A 302 -4.66 -3.78 -2.25
C THR A 302 -4.00 -2.43 -2.10
N ASP A 303 -3.00 -2.18 -2.91
CA ASP A 303 -2.40 -0.88 -3.04
C ASP A 303 -2.89 -0.18 -4.31
N THR A 304 -3.02 1.13 -4.23
CA THR A 304 -3.31 2.00 -5.37
C THR A 304 -2.74 3.39 -5.10
N ALA A 305 -2.50 4.18 -6.14
CA ALA A 305 -2.04 5.56 -5.99
C ALA A 305 -3.17 6.57 -6.18
N VAL A 306 -3.01 7.75 -5.60
CA VAL A 306 -3.87 8.91 -5.87
C VAL A 306 -3.80 9.35 -7.34
N ALA A 307 -2.72 9.01 -8.04
CA ALA A 307 -2.54 9.22 -9.46
C ALA A 307 -2.65 7.89 -10.25
N ARG A 308 -3.15 7.98 -11.50
CA ARG A 308 -3.32 6.83 -12.40
C ARG A 308 -2.00 6.39 -13.04
N ASN A 309 -1.14 7.35 -13.34
CA ASN A 309 0.02 7.19 -14.22
C ASN A 309 1.37 7.06 -13.49
N SER A 310 1.43 7.22 -12.17
CA SER A 310 2.67 7.08 -11.41
C SER A 310 2.42 6.76 -9.94
N TRP A 311 3.39 6.10 -9.29
CA TRP A 311 3.44 5.94 -7.84
C TRP A 311 4.13 7.13 -7.16
N CYS A 312 5.12 7.74 -7.82
CA CYS A 312 5.85 8.90 -7.29
C CYS A 312 5.33 10.23 -7.87
N HIS A 313 5.85 11.33 -7.33
CA HIS A 313 5.59 12.64 -7.90
C HIS A 313 6.21 12.80 -9.28
N THR A 314 5.38 13.19 -10.25
CA THR A 314 5.78 13.71 -11.57
C THR A 314 5.03 15.01 -11.85
N ASN A 315 5.54 15.80 -12.82
CA ASN A 315 4.94 17.08 -13.16
C ASN A 315 3.63 16.94 -13.97
N ASP A 316 3.31 15.73 -14.46
CA ASP A 316 2.17 15.41 -15.32
C ASP A 316 1.25 14.35 -14.72
N LEU A 317 1.04 14.37 -13.38
CA LEU A 317 0.17 13.43 -12.69
C LEU A 317 -1.28 13.54 -13.14
N ASP A 318 -1.86 12.40 -13.51
CA ASP A 318 -3.29 12.20 -13.76
C ASP A 318 -3.98 11.73 -12.47
N TYR A 319 -4.53 12.66 -11.72
CA TYR A 319 -5.15 12.38 -10.44
C TYR A 319 -6.52 11.70 -10.57
N LYS A 320 -6.77 10.75 -9.70
CA LYS A 320 -8.12 10.26 -9.41
C LYS A 320 -8.91 11.33 -8.65
N SER A 321 -10.23 11.24 -8.67
CA SER A 321 -11.05 12.08 -7.80
C SER A 321 -11.15 11.50 -6.37
N GLY A 322 -11.47 12.33 -5.38
CA GLY A 322 -11.76 11.84 -4.03
C GLY A 322 -12.96 10.91 -3.99
N GLU A 323 -13.99 11.13 -4.84
CA GLU A 323 -15.14 10.23 -5.00
C GLU A 323 -14.67 8.82 -5.41
N GLU A 324 -13.75 8.72 -6.38
CA GLU A 324 -13.20 7.43 -6.83
C GLU A 324 -12.43 6.70 -5.72
N ILE A 325 -11.57 7.42 -5.00
CA ILE A 325 -10.77 6.83 -3.89
C ILE A 325 -11.69 6.36 -2.76
N ILE A 326 -12.70 7.14 -2.39
CA ILE A 326 -13.68 6.76 -1.37
C ILE A 326 -14.48 5.54 -1.83
N ALA A 327 -14.95 5.49 -3.07
CA ALA A 327 -15.68 4.34 -3.61
C ALA A 327 -14.80 3.08 -3.65
N GLN A 328 -13.52 3.20 -3.99
CA GLN A 328 -12.54 2.10 -3.93
C GLN A 328 -12.36 1.61 -2.49
N LEU A 329 -12.17 2.51 -1.53
CA LEU A 329 -12.06 2.15 -0.11
C LEU A 329 -13.27 1.36 0.36
N ILE A 330 -14.47 1.84 0.06
CA ILE A 330 -15.73 1.20 0.43
C ILE A 330 -15.84 -0.20 -0.20
N ASP A 331 -15.56 -0.33 -1.49
CA ASP A 331 -15.64 -1.61 -2.20
C ASP A 331 -14.65 -2.65 -1.62
N ILE A 332 -13.42 -2.24 -1.36
CA ILE A 332 -12.38 -3.09 -0.77
C ILE A 332 -12.76 -3.54 0.64
N VAL A 333 -13.21 -2.62 1.48
CA VAL A 333 -13.57 -2.91 2.88
C VAL A 333 -14.80 -3.81 2.96
N SER A 334 -15.79 -3.62 2.09
CA SER A 334 -16.99 -4.49 2.01
C SER A 334 -16.63 -5.95 1.69
N LYS A 335 -15.48 -6.17 1.02
CA LYS A 335 -14.92 -7.50 0.70
C LYS A 335 -13.91 -8.01 1.73
N GLY A 336 -13.73 -7.29 2.83
CA GLY A 336 -12.83 -7.66 3.94
C GLY A 336 -11.35 -7.32 3.73
N GLY A 337 -11.02 -6.56 2.67
CA GLY A 337 -9.68 -6.08 2.37
C GLY A 337 -9.30 -4.81 3.12
N ASN A 338 -8.02 -4.46 3.02
CA ASN A 338 -7.48 -3.16 3.40
C ASN A 338 -7.05 -2.39 2.14
N LEU A 339 -7.25 -1.08 2.13
CA LEU A 339 -6.68 -0.20 1.11
C LEU A 339 -5.36 0.39 1.62
N LEU A 340 -4.30 0.26 0.84
CA LEU A 340 -3.02 0.96 1.02
C LEU A 340 -2.94 2.05 -0.06
N LEU A 341 -3.28 3.28 0.31
CA LEU A 341 -3.36 4.43 -0.61
C LEU A 341 -2.01 5.13 -0.70
N ASN A 342 -1.43 5.16 -1.88
CA ASN A 342 -0.13 5.75 -2.12
C ASN A 342 -0.20 7.24 -2.45
N VAL A 343 0.74 7.98 -1.87
CA VAL A 343 1.06 9.39 -2.15
C VAL A 343 2.49 9.53 -2.64
N GLY A 344 2.75 10.54 -3.49
CA GLY A 344 4.06 10.82 -4.08
C GLY A 344 4.59 12.20 -3.72
N PRO A 345 5.32 12.38 -2.61
CA PRO A 345 5.88 13.67 -2.23
C PRO A 345 6.93 14.19 -3.22
N LYS A 346 7.06 15.52 -3.28
CA LYS A 346 8.11 16.20 -4.05
C LYS A 346 9.49 16.00 -3.43
N ALA A 347 10.54 16.17 -4.21
CA ALA A 347 11.92 16.03 -3.75
C ALA A 347 12.28 16.96 -2.57
N ASP A 348 11.62 18.10 -2.45
CA ASP A 348 11.78 19.03 -1.33
C ASP A 348 11.07 18.58 -0.04
N GLY A 349 10.28 17.50 -0.08
CA GLY A 349 9.53 16.98 1.07
C GLY A 349 8.16 17.61 1.26
N SER A 350 7.66 18.39 0.30
CA SER A 350 6.28 18.87 0.34
C SER A 350 5.33 17.83 -0.27
N ILE A 351 4.13 17.71 0.29
CA ILE A 351 3.04 16.93 -0.30
C ILE A 351 2.41 17.76 -1.43
N PRO A 352 2.30 17.23 -2.67
CA PRO A 352 1.67 17.94 -3.78
C PRO A 352 0.22 18.35 -3.46
N ASP A 353 -0.22 19.46 -4.04
CA ASP A 353 -1.57 19.99 -3.79
C ASP A 353 -2.68 19.00 -4.21
N GLY A 354 -2.45 18.22 -5.29
CA GLY A 354 -3.38 17.18 -5.72
C GLY A 354 -3.52 16.05 -4.70
N ASP A 355 -2.40 15.54 -4.18
CA ASP A 355 -2.38 14.52 -3.13
C ASP A 355 -3.06 15.05 -1.87
N ARG A 356 -2.70 16.27 -1.43
CA ARG A 356 -3.29 16.92 -0.27
C ARG A 356 -4.80 17.07 -0.39
N LYS A 357 -5.28 17.55 -1.54
CA LYS A 357 -6.72 17.72 -1.80
C LYS A 357 -7.48 16.40 -1.61
N ILE A 358 -7.00 15.30 -2.22
CA ILE A 358 -7.64 13.99 -2.10
C ILE A 358 -7.65 13.51 -0.65
N LEU A 359 -6.53 13.68 0.07
CA LEU A 359 -6.46 13.30 1.48
C LEU A 359 -7.38 14.13 2.38
N GLU A 360 -7.58 15.41 2.09
CA GLU A 360 -8.51 16.29 2.82
C GLU A 360 -9.97 15.93 2.51
N GLU A 361 -10.30 15.60 1.26
CA GLU A 361 -11.63 15.09 0.89
C GLU A 361 -11.93 13.75 1.60
N LEU A 362 -10.94 12.86 1.62
CA LEU A 362 -11.03 11.60 2.36
C LEU A 362 -11.18 11.83 3.87
N ALA A 363 -10.46 12.80 4.44
CA ALA A 363 -10.54 13.16 5.86
C ALA A 363 -11.95 13.62 6.22
N ALA A 364 -12.53 14.53 5.44
CA ALA A 364 -13.89 15.02 5.67
C ALA A 364 -14.93 13.89 5.58
N TRP A 365 -14.77 12.97 4.64
CA TRP A 365 -15.65 11.81 4.50
C TRP A 365 -15.48 10.82 5.67
N MET A 366 -14.24 10.53 6.08
CA MET A 366 -13.93 9.60 7.17
C MET A 366 -14.35 10.10 8.54
N GLU A 367 -14.33 11.42 8.79
CA GLU A 367 -14.85 12.02 10.02
C GLU A 367 -16.31 11.64 10.26
N VAL A 368 -17.10 11.58 9.19
CA VAL A 368 -18.53 11.24 9.24
C VAL A 368 -18.75 9.71 9.18
N ASN A 369 -18.02 9.00 8.30
CA ASN A 369 -18.35 7.64 7.91
C ASN A 369 -17.37 6.58 8.46
N GLY A 370 -16.36 6.98 9.23
CA GLY A 370 -15.29 6.11 9.70
C GLY A 370 -15.76 4.90 10.52
N GLU A 371 -16.89 4.99 11.22
CA GLU A 371 -17.47 3.85 11.97
C GLU A 371 -17.95 2.70 11.05
N ALA A 372 -18.27 2.99 9.80
CA ALA A 372 -18.64 1.98 8.80
C ALA A 372 -17.42 1.29 8.18
N ILE A 373 -16.23 1.88 8.35
CA ILE A 373 -14.95 1.43 7.77
C ILE A 373 -14.11 0.71 8.82
N HIS A 374 -13.69 1.43 9.87
CA HIS A 374 -12.81 0.88 10.90
C HIS A 374 -13.54 -0.05 11.86
N GLY A 375 -12.89 -1.17 12.22
CA GLY A 375 -13.49 -2.19 13.10
C GLY A 375 -14.68 -2.92 12.49
N SER A 376 -15.03 -2.62 11.24
CA SER A 376 -16.12 -3.30 10.53
C SER A 376 -15.66 -4.64 9.94
N ARG A 377 -16.63 -5.47 9.62
CA ARG A 377 -16.47 -6.76 8.94
C ARG A 377 -17.43 -6.86 7.77
N CYS A 378 -17.17 -7.78 6.87
CA CYS A 378 -18.13 -8.10 5.82
C CYS A 378 -19.47 -8.46 6.44
N TRP A 379 -20.54 -7.92 5.88
CA TRP A 379 -21.88 -8.45 6.13
C TRP A 379 -22.09 -9.69 5.27
N ARG A 380 -23.21 -10.41 5.45
CA ARG A 380 -23.51 -11.62 4.66
C ARG A 380 -23.59 -11.37 3.15
N LEU A 381 -23.94 -10.14 2.75
CA LEU A 381 -23.83 -9.63 1.39
C LEU A 381 -22.84 -8.48 1.40
N PHE A 382 -21.93 -8.44 0.45
CA PHE A 382 -20.96 -7.34 0.35
C PHE A 382 -21.46 -6.21 -0.53
N ALA A 383 -22.40 -6.51 -1.46
CA ALA A 383 -22.86 -5.57 -2.47
C ALA A 383 -24.30 -5.83 -2.91
N GLU A 384 -24.92 -4.74 -3.35
CA GLU A 384 -26.20 -4.71 -4.07
C GLU A 384 -26.08 -3.70 -5.21
N GLY A 385 -26.83 -3.89 -6.29
CA GLY A 385 -26.91 -2.98 -7.41
C GLY A 385 -26.44 -3.58 -8.73
N PRO A 386 -26.53 -2.80 -9.83
CA PRO A 386 -26.23 -3.27 -11.17
C PRO A 386 -24.71 -3.32 -11.46
N THR A 387 -23.90 -2.48 -10.77
CA THR A 387 -22.49 -2.33 -11.12
C THR A 387 -21.64 -3.40 -10.48
N ARG A 388 -20.91 -4.14 -11.32
CA ARG A 388 -19.94 -5.17 -10.88
C ARG A 388 -18.54 -4.64 -11.03
N THR A 389 -17.67 -5.00 -10.10
CA THR A 389 -16.24 -4.74 -10.16
C THR A 389 -15.51 -6.04 -10.48
N ASP A 390 -14.68 -6.01 -11.51
CA ASP A 390 -13.83 -7.13 -11.88
C ASP A 390 -12.76 -7.35 -10.81
N GLY A 391 -12.40 -8.60 -10.57
CA GLY A 391 -11.24 -8.94 -9.74
C GLY A 391 -9.98 -8.98 -10.59
N GLY A 392 -8.83 -8.74 -9.95
CA GLY A 392 -7.52 -8.85 -10.57
C GLY A 392 -6.65 -7.63 -10.31
N GLN A 393 -5.42 -7.73 -10.77
CA GLN A 393 -4.43 -6.65 -10.66
C GLN A 393 -4.57 -5.66 -11.83
N PHE A 394 -4.10 -4.43 -11.64
CA PHE A 394 -4.05 -3.37 -12.65
C PHE A 394 -5.43 -3.05 -13.28
N GLN A 395 -6.49 -3.11 -12.46
CA GLN A 395 -7.85 -2.79 -12.91
C GLN A 395 -8.31 -1.38 -12.48
N ASP A 396 -7.56 -0.68 -11.64
CA ASP A 396 -7.92 0.62 -11.06
C ASP A 396 -7.80 1.81 -12.02
N SER A 397 -7.26 1.59 -13.21
CA SER A 397 -7.24 2.60 -14.28
C SER A 397 -8.59 2.79 -14.98
N LYS A 398 -9.50 1.80 -14.83
CA LYS A 398 -10.84 1.86 -15.42
C LYS A 398 -11.77 2.62 -14.49
N LEU A 399 -12.33 3.72 -14.99
CA LEU A 399 -13.36 4.46 -14.26
C LEU A 399 -14.62 3.60 -14.12
N THR A 400 -15.05 3.36 -12.90
CA THR A 400 -16.30 2.67 -12.61
C THR A 400 -17.39 3.70 -12.32
N HIS A 401 -18.47 3.67 -13.12
CA HIS A 401 -19.63 4.54 -12.92
C HIS A 401 -20.67 3.84 -12.07
N TYR A 402 -20.79 4.29 -10.84
CA TYR A 402 -21.82 3.82 -9.92
C TYR A 402 -23.13 4.58 -10.07
N THR A 403 -24.23 3.95 -9.70
CA THR A 403 -25.57 4.49 -9.67
C THR A 403 -26.10 4.60 -8.23
N SER A 404 -27.22 5.27 -8.03
CA SER A 404 -27.89 5.34 -6.72
C SER A 404 -28.52 3.99 -6.28
N GLN A 405 -28.41 2.94 -7.10
CA GLN A 405 -28.80 1.58 -6.74
C GLN A 405 -27.63 0.71 -6.28
N ASP A 406 -26.39 1.25 -6.37
CA ASP A 406 -25.18 0.52 -5.99
C ASP A 406 -24.86 0.76 -4.51
N TYR A 407 -24.92 -0.31 -3.74
CA TYR A 407 -24.57 -0.32 -2.31
C TYR A 407 -23.40 -1.26 -2.05
N ARG A 408 -22.65 -0.93 -1.02
CA ARG A 408 -21.70 -1.85 -0.38
C ARG A 408 -22.03 -1.97 1.10
N PHE A 409 -21.79 -3.14 1.67
CA PHE A 409 -22.23 -3.42 3.02
C PHE A 409 -21.06 -3.78 3.94
N THR A 410 -21.13 -3.25 5.16
CA THR A 410 -20.30 -3.67 6.29
C THR A 410 -21.19 -3.83 7.52
N ALA A 411 -20.65 -4.45 8.58
CA ALA A 411 -21.36 -4.62 9.84
C ALA A 411 -20.41 -4.46 11.03
N SER A 412 -20.90 -3.86 12.11
CA SER A 412 -20.17 -3.72 13.37
C SER A 412 -21.14 -3.45 14.52
N GLY A 413 -20.94 -4.10 15.67
CA GLY A 413 -21.62 -3.74 16.93
C GLY A 413 -23.16 -3.72 16.88
N GLY A 414 -23.79 -4.71 16.21
CA GLY A 414 -25.25 -4.74 16.05
C GLY A 414 -25.79 -3.79 14.97
N ARG A 415 -24.93 -3.29 14.11
CA ARG A 415 -25.27 -2.34 13.04
C ARG A 415 -24.91 -2.92 11.68
N ILE A 416 -25.76 -2.61 10.70
CA ILE A 416 -25.48 -2.80 9.28
C ILE A 416 -25.30 -1.41 8.67
N TYR A 417 -24.22 -1.24 7.92
CA TYR A 417 -23.95 -0.05 7.14
C TYR A 417 -24.17 -0.37 5.67
N ALA A 418 -25.14 0.34 5.05
CA ALA A 418 -25.37 0.30 3.62
C ALA A 418 -24.83 1.60 2.99
N MET A 419 -23.69 1.51 2.36
CA MET A 419 -23.00 2.66 1.74
C MET A 419 -23.45 2.78 0.28
N CYS A 420 -24.31 3.79 0.01
CA CYS A 420 -24.78 4.14 -1.33
C CYS A 420 -23.64 4.84 -2.08
N LEU A 421 -23.18 4.25 -3.18
CA LEU A 421 -21.99 4.74 -3.90
C LEU A 421 -22.25 5.97 -4.76
N LYS A 422 -23.52 6.29 -5.04
CA LYS A 422 -23.96 7.53 -5.69
C LYS A 422 -25.21 8.06 -5.00
N CYS A 423 -25.11 9.22 -4.38
CA CYS A 423 -26.25 9.84 -3.71
C CYS A 423 -27.40 10.10 -4.72
N PRO A 424 -28.64 9.65 -4.44
CA PRO A 424 -29.79 9.95 -5.30
C PRO A 424 -30.15 11.44 -5.20
N GLU A 425 -30.46 12.07 -6.34
CA GLU A 425 -30.78 13.51 -6.42
C GLU A 425 -32.07 13.88 -5.68
N ASP A 426 -33.01 12.96 -5.58
CA ASP A 426 -34.31 13.16 -4.90
C ASP A 426 -34.28 12.83 -3.39
N GLY A 427 -33.11 12.41 -2.88
CA GLY A 427 -32.93 12.01 -1.47
C GLY A 427 -33.69 10.73 -1.08
N LYS A 428 -34.07 9.88 -2.07
CA LYS A 428 -34.78 8.63 -1.82
C LYS A 428 -33.87 7.43 -2.06
N PHE A 429 -33.78 6.58 -1.05
CA PHE A 429 -32.95 5.37 -1.08
C PHE A 429 -33.84 4.14 -0.98
N THR A 430 -33.46 3.07 -1.68
CA THR A 430 -34.07 1.76 -1.54
C THR A 430 -33.00 0.70 -1.42
N VAL A 431 -32.91 0.06 -0.25
CA VAL A 431 -31.95 -1.03 0.02
C VAL A 431 -32.70 -2.36 -0.03
N LYS A 432 -32.66 -3.04 -1.18
CA LYS A 432 -33.41 -4.29 -1.44
C LYS A 432 -32.93 -5.44 -0.55
N SER A 433 -31.66 -5.48 -0.22
CA SER A 433 -31.07 -6.52 0.65
C SER A 433 -31.57 -6.44 2.11
N LEU A 434 -32.27 -5.36 2.48
CA LEU A 434 -32.92 -5.17 3.77
C LEU A 434 -34.46 -5.23 3.65
N ALA A 435 -35.01 -5.89 2.61
CA ALA A 435 -36.43 -6.13 2.48
C ALA A 435 -36.98 -6.98 3.64
N GLU A 436 -38.22 -6.70 4.04
CA GLU A 436 -38.94 -7.55 4.99
C GLU A 436 -39.21 -8.90 4.37
N CYS A 437 -38.97 -9.97 5.10
CA CYS A 437 -39.24 -11.34 4.62
C CYS A 437 -39.80 -12.19 5.73
N MET A 438 -41.02 -12.66 5.51
CA MET A 438 -41.72 -13.60 6.42
C MET A 438 -41.48 -15.08 6.06
N ASP A 439 -40.78 -15.35 4.96
CA ASP A 439 -40.47 -16.72 4.55
C ASP A 439 -39.10 -17.13 5.13
N TYR A 440 -39.17 -17.90 6.25
CA TYR A 440 -37.97 -18.38 6.94
C TYR A 440 -37.12 -19.40 6.17
N HIS A 441 -37.61 -19.91 5.05
CA HIS A 441 -36.86 -20.80 4.17
C HIS A 441 -35.87 -20.02 3.26
N LYS A 442 -36.07 -18.70 3.09
CA LYS A 442 -35.20 -17.89 2.26
C LYS A 442 -34.00 -17.37 3.06
N PRO A 443 -32.78 -17.47 2.52
CA PRO A 443 -31.57 -16.97 3.18
C PRO A 443 -31.42 -15.44 3.01
N VAL A 444 -32.48 -14.69 3.29
CA VAL A 444 -32.55 -13.22 3.20
C VAL A 444 -32.53 -12.59 4.59
N PHE A 445 -32.54 -11.25 4.64
CA PHE A 445 -32.60 -10.54 5.91
C PHE A 445 -33.92 -10.83 6.62
N GLN A 446 -33.83 -11.24 7.89
CA GLN A 446 -34.97 -11.55 8.77
C GLN A 446 -34.79 -10.91 10.15
N GLY A 447 -33.89 -9.94 10.27
CA GLY A 447 -33.69 -9.17 11.48
C GLY A 447 -34.74 -8.11 11.68
N ILE A 448 -34.80 -7.55 12.86
CA ILE A 448 -35.70 -6.43 13.21
C ILE A 448 -34.88 -5.16 13.19
N LEU A 449 -35.28 -4.19 12.36
CA LEU A 449 -34.71 -2.86 12.35
C LEU A 449 -35.28 -2.05 13.52
N GLU A 450 -34.42 -1.60 14.41
CA GLU A 450 -34.79 -0.74 15.54
C GLU A 450 -34.75 0.73 15.13
N LYS A 451 -33.70 1.14 14.43
CA LYS A 451 -33.48 2.51 14.01
C LYS A 451 -32.75 2.58 12.68
N VAL A 452 -33.11 3.55 11.86
CA VAL A 452 -32.42 3.87 10.61
C VAL A 452 -32.03 5.33 10.63
N SER A 453 -30.79 5.61 10.24
CA SER A 453 -30.23 6.96 10.13
C SER A 453 -29.27 7.04 8.94
N ILE A 454 -28.92 8.24 8.52
CA ILE A 454 -27.87 8.51 7.55
C ILE A 454 -26.76 9.27 8.27
N LEU A 455 -25.55 8.77 8.20
CA LEU A 455 -24.39 9.40 8.87
C LEU A 455 -24.17 10.82 8.30
N GLY A 456 -24.03 11.79 9.20
CA GLY A 456 -23.83 13.21 8.84
C GLY A 456 -25.08 13.93 8.32
N TYR A 457 -26.27 13.33 8.45
CA TYR A 457 -27.52 13.99 8.08
C TYR A 457 -28.42 14.18 9.30
N ASP A 458 -28.67 15.44 9.66
CA ASP A 458 -29.52 15.84 10.78
C ASP A 458 -30.90 16.35 10.35
N GLY A 459 -31.20 16.27 9.04
CA GLY A 459 -32.51 16.70 8.50
C GLY A 459 -33.63 15.70 8.78
N PRO A 460 -34.85 16.00 8.33
CA PRO A 460 -36.01 15.10 8.49
C PRO A 460 -35.77 13.79 7.71
N LEU A 461 -35.83 12.65 8.41
CA LEU A 461 -35.69 11.33 7.84
C LEU A 461 -36.90 10.50 8.17
N THR A 462 -37.50 9.87 7.14
CA THR A 462 -38.51 8.86 7.30
C THR A 462 -38.08 7.56 6.63
N TRP A 463 -38.49 6.42 7.20
CA TRP A 463 -38.19 5.12 6.61
C TRP A 463 -39.37 4.14 6.79
N GLN A 464 -39.46 3.21 5.87
CA GLN A 464 -40.40 2.11 5.86
C GLN A 464 -39.71 0.86 5.32
N GLN A 465 -40.00 -0.30 5.90
CA GLN A 465 -39.55 -1.60 5.41
C GLN A 465 -40.74 -2.39 4.89
N ASP A 466 -40.61 -3.01 3.72
CA ASP A 466 -41.58 -3.88 3.11
C ASP A 466 -40.91 -5.00 2.30
N GLY A 467 -41.68 -5.78 1.56
CA GLY A 467 -41.18 -6.89 0.76
C GLY A 467 -40.27 -6.48 -0.42
N GLU A 468 -40.23 -5.22 -0.78
CA GLU A 468 -39.40 -4.69 -1.87
C GLU A 468 -38.06 -4.13 -1.36
N GLY A 469 -37.99 -3.70 -0.08
CA GLY A 469 -36.78 -3.15 0.51
C GLY A 469 -36.98 -2.32 1.77
N LEU A 470 -35.89 -1.75 2.22
CA LEU A 470 -35.85 -0.63 3.16
C LEU A 470 -35.88 0.68 2.35
N HIS A 471 -36.98 1.39 2.41
CA HIS A 471 -37.19 2.67 1.75
C HIS A 471 -36.92 3.81 2.71
N ILE A 472 -36.08 4.78 2.31
CA ILE A 472 -35.68 5.91 3.13
C ILE A 472 -35.91 7.19 2.33
N SER A 473 -36.48 8.20 2.99
CA SER A 473 -36.59 9.55 2.44
C SER A 473 -35.84 10.54 3.32
N ALA A 474 -34.89 11.25 2.74
CA ALA A 474 -34.04 12.26 3.35
C ALA A 474 -34.07 13.55 2.51
N PRO A 475 -35.17 14.35 2.60
CA PRO A 475 -35.35 15.54 1.75
C PRO A 475 -34.25 16.55 1.97
N GLY A 476 -33.67 17.07 0.88
CA GLY A 476 -32.59 18.04 0.91
C GLY A 476 -31.20 17.47 1.14
N LEU A 477 -31.06 16.15 1.32
CA LEU A 477 -29.75 15.52 1.32
C LEU A 477 -29.14 15.59 -0.10
N SER A 478 -27.94 16.12 -0.20
CA SER A 478 -27.14 16.16 -1.43
C SER A 478 -25.68 15.90 -1.08
N SER A 479 -25.03 15.05 -1.83
CA SER A 479 -23.61 14.72 -1.65
C SER A 479 -22.96 14.32 -2.98
N ASN A 480 -21.76 14.82 -3.20
CA ASN A 480 -20.90 14.36 -4.31
C ASN A 480 -20.16 13.06 -3.95
N TYR A 481 -20.21 12.64 -2.69
CA TYR A 481 -19.53 11.44 -2.19
C TYR A 481 -20.53 10.35 -1.79
N PRO A 482 -20.10 9.10 -1.67
CA PRO A 482 -20.89 8.03 -1.12
C PRO A 482 -21.52 8.40 0.23
N VAL A 483 -22.76 7.96 0.43
CA VAL A 483 -23.57 8.22 1.64
C VAL A 483 -23.79 6.94 2.41
N THR A 484 -23.62 6.97 3.72
CA THR A 484 -23.77 5.78 4.58
C THR A 484 -25.11 5.77 5.31
N ILE A 485 -25.94 4.79 5.02
CA ILE A 485 -27.12 4.44 5.78
C ILE A 485 -26.68 3.50 6.91
N ARG A 486 -27.05 3.84 8.14
CA ARG A 486 -26.87 3.01 9.33
C ARG A 486 -28.21 2.44 9.76
N ALA A 487 -28.29 1.13 9.84
CA ALA A 487 -29.42 0.37 10.34
C ALA A 487 -29.02 -0.33 11.65
N ASP A 488 -29.59 0.08 12.77
CA ASP A 488 -29.42 -0.56 14.08
C ASP A 488 -30.38 -1.75 14.16
N ILE A 489 -29.88 -2.90 14.61
CA ILE A 489 -30.59 -4.16 14.69
C ILE A 489 -30.93 -4.45 16.15
N LEU A 490 -32.21 -4.80 16.43
CA LEU A 490 -32.71 -5.15 17.75
C LEU A 490 -32.06 -6.46 18.25
#